data_0dbba1f2703941f58d5f5b816d507dd7
#
_entry.id   0dbba1f2703941f58d5f5b816d507dd7
#
_cell.length_a   1.000
_cell.length_b   1.000
_cell.length_c   1.000
_cell.angle_alpha   90.00
_cell.angle_beta   90.00
_cell.angle_gamma   90.00
#
_symmetry.space_group_name_H-M   'P 1'
#
loop_
_entity.id
_entity.type
_entity.pdbx_description
1 polymer ?
#
loop_
_entity_poly.entity_id
_entity_poly.type
_entity_poly.pdbx_seq_one_letter_code
_entity_poly.pdbx_strand_id
1 'polypeptide(L)'
;MPTLKNWDNKTWIASRKYIESFNNFILKQKKLNRSSKILDIGCGRGKIVGTLSSKLRLQNKPIGIDITNHKDKDKRIKFRETDALSFFSTNKNKFDLILIKQTIHL
;
A
#
# COMPACT_ATOMS: atom_id res chain seq x y z
N MET A 1 7.16 -19.81 -1.16
CA MET A 1 6.86 -18.54 -0.47
C MET A 1 6.50 -18.82 0.96
N PRO A 2 7.13 -18.15 1.90
CA PRO A 2 6.69 -18.27 3.28
C PRO A 2 5.28 -17.73 3.40
N THR A 3 4.42 -18.47 4.07
CA THR A 3 3.09 -17.99 4.37
C THR A 3 3.18 -16.88 5.41
N LEU A 4 2.34 -15.88 5.30
CA LEU A 4 2.32 -14.74 6.23
C LEU A 4 2.05 -15.14 7.68
N LYS A 5 1.69 -16.40 7.90
CA LYS A 5 1.43 -16.93 9.25
C LYS A 5 2.67 -17.02 10.13
N ASN A 6 3.86 -17.10 9.54
CA ASN A 6 5.10 -17.39 10.26
C ASN A 6 6.10 -16.26 10.13
N TRP A 7 5.65 -15.05 10.40
CA TRP A 7 6.51 -13.88 10.36
C TRP A 7 7.46 -13.90 11.55
N ASP A 8 8.69 -14.26 11.28
CA ASP A 8 9.80 -14.13 12.22
C ASP A 8 10.68 -12.93 11.81
N ASN A 9 11.77 -12.71 12.53
CA ASN A 9 12.68 -11.60 12.25
C ASN A 9 13.27 -11.67 10.84
N LYS A 10 13.56 -12.87 10.36
CA LYS A 10 14.08 -13.06 9.00
C LYS A 10 13.05 -12.67 7.95
N THR A 11 11.82 -13.04 8.18
CA THR A 11 10.71 -12.67 7.30
C THR A 11 10.53 -11.16 7.27
N TRP A 12 10.65 -10.50 8.40
CA TRP A 12 10.58 -9.03 8.46
C TRP A 12 11.69 -8.37 7.66
N ILE A 13 12.93 -8.85 7.81
CA ILE A 13 14.07 -8.31 7.07
C ILE A 13 13.86 -8.50 5.57
N ALA A 14 13.45 -9.69 5.17
CA ALA A 14 13.14 -9.98 3.76
C ALA A 14 12.01 -9.10 3.25
N SER A 15 10.99 -8.85 4.06
CA SER A 15 9.86 -7.99 3.70
C SER A 15 10.29 -6.54 3.50
N ARG A 16 11.20 -6.02 4.32
CA ARG A 16 11.72 -4.66 4.14
C ARG A 16 12.46 -4.52 2.82
N LYS A 17 13.28 -5.51 2.47
CA LYS A 17 13.96 -5.54 1.17
C LYS A 17 12.97 -5.64 0.02
N TYR A 18 11.94 -6.46 0.18
CA TYR A 18 10.88 -6.60 -0.80
C TYR A 18 10.14 -5.28 -1.02
N ILE A 19 9.78 -4.60 0.07
CA ILE A 19 9.11 -3.30 0.01
C ILE A 19 9.96 -2.30 -0.76
N GLU A 20 11.24 -2.23 -0.46
CA GLU A 20 12.15 -1.31 -1.14
C GLU A 20 12.28 -1.64 -2.62
N SER A 21 12.47 -2.92 -2.96
CA SER A 21 12.56 -3.36 -4.34
C SER A 21 11.29 -3.10 -5.12
N PHE A 22 10.14 -3.35 -4.50
CA PHE A 22 8.83 -3.10 -5.10
C PHE A 22 8.65 -1.61 -5.39
N ASN A 23 8.96 -0.76 -4.43
CA ASN A 23 8.84 0.69 -4.60
C ASN A 23 9.79 1.21 -5.68
N ASN A 24 11.02 0.71 -5.74
CA ASN A 24 11.95 1.08 -6.79
C ASN A 24 11.43 0.65 -8.17
N PHE A 25 10.84 -0.53 -8.26
CA PHE A 25 10.23 -1.01 -9.50
C PHE A 25 9.11 -0.07 -9.94
N ILE A 26 8.21 0.29 -9.05
CA ILE A 26 7.09 1.20 -9.35
C ILE A 26 7.61 2.56 -9.82
N LEU A 27 8.62 3.10 -9.15
CA LEU A 27 9.19 4.39 -9.51
C LEU A 27 9.82 4.39 -10.90
N LYS A 28 10.34 3.24 -11.36
CA LYS A 28 10.90 3.09 -12.71
C LYS A 28 9.82 2.96 -13.78
N GLN A 29 8.69 2.33 -13.46
CA GLN A 29 7.65 2.00 -14.44
C GLN A 29 6.66 3.12 -14.64
N LYS A 30 6.48 3.98 -13.66
CA LYS A 30 5.46 5.02 -13.68
C LYS A 30 6.07 6.36 -13.29
N LYS A 31 5.78 7.37 -14.08
CA LYS A 31 6.17 8.75 -13.71
C LYS A 31 5.23 9.26 -12.64
N LEU A 32 5.70 9.26 -11.41
CA LEU A 32 4.99 9.77 -10.27
C LEU A 32 5.71 10.99 -9.72
N ASN A 33 4.98 11.87 -9.07
CA ASN A 33 5.52 13.08 -8.48
C ASN A 33 4.80 13.41 -7.18
N ARG A 34 5.15 14.55 -6.58
CA ARG A 34 4.59 14.96 -5.28
C ARG A 34 3.07 15.13 -5.29
N SER A 35 2.49 15.43 -6.43
CA SER A 35 1.04 15.64 -6.55
C SER A 35 0.29 14.37 -6.95
N SER A 36 0.96 13.26 -7.14
CA SER A 36 0.35 11.99 -7.53
C SER A 36 -0.63 11.52 -6.46
N LYS A 37 -1.76 11.00 -6.92
CA LYS A 37 -2.79 10.40 -6.05
C LYS A 37 -2.71 8.90 -6.15
N ILE A 38 -2.54 8.24 -5.02
CA ILE A 38 -2.27 6.81 -4.97
C ILE A 38 -3.31 6.12 -4.08
N LEU A 39 -3.82 5.00 -4.57
CA LEU A 39 -4.71 4.11 -3.84
C LEU A 39 -4.06 2.74 -3.72
N ASP A 40 -4.06 2.18 -2.52
CA ASP A 40 -3.56 0.84 -2.26
C ASP A 40 -4.72 -0.04 -1.78
N ILE A 41 -5.12 -1.00 -2.61
CA ILE A 41 -6.20 -1.94 -2.31
C ILE A 41 -5.60 -3.16 -1.62
N GLY A 42 -6.12 -3.49 -0.44
CA GLY A 42 -5.54 -4.55 0.39
C GLY A 42 -4.24 -4.09 1.04
N CYS A 43 -4.24 -2.88 1.58
CA CYS A 43 -3.02 -2.21 2.03
C CYS A 43 -2.38 -2.85 3.28
N GLY A 44 -3.12 -3.65 4.03
CA GLY A 44 -2.63 -4.17 5.31
C GLY A 44 -2.29 -3.03 6.26
N ARG A 45 -1.07 -3.00 6.74
CA ARG A 45 -0.58 -1.92 7.60
C ARG A 45 -0.13 -0.68 6.84
N GLY A 46 -0.07 -0.75 5.51
CA GLY A 46 0.27 0.39 4.67
C GLY A 46 1.76 0.67 4.52
N LYS A 47 2.61 -0.30 4.86
CA LYS A 47 4.07 -0.08 4.82
C LYS A 47 4.60 0.18 3.41
N ILE A 48 4.09 -0.53 2.42
CA ILE A 48 4.56 -0.36 1.03
C ILE A 48 4.21 1.03 0.54
N VAL A 49 2.93 1.39 0.60
CA VAL A 49 2.50 2.68 0.07
C VAL A 49 2.95 3.84 0.96
N GLY A 50 3.10 3.61 2.26
CA GLY A 50 3.67 4.60 3.16
C GLY A 50 5.11 4.93 2.82
N THR A 51 5.91 3.92 2.52
CA THR A 51 7.31 4.10 2.11
C THR A 51 7.37 4.81 0.75
N LEU A 52 6.51 4.43 -0.18
CA LEU A 52 6.42 5.10 -1.48
C LEU A 52 6.06 6.58 -1.32
N SER A 53 5.12 6.87 -0.43
CA SER A 53 4.72 8.24 -0.10
C SER A 53 5.90 9.09 0.36
N SER A 54 6.76 8.53 1.21
CA SER A 54 7.95 9.23 1.68
C SER A 54 8.96 9.45 0.56
N LYS A 55 9.18 8.45 -0.29
CA LYS A 55 10.11 8.58 -1.41
C LYS A 55 9.67 9.65 -2.40
N LEU A 56 8.38 9.75 -2.65
CA LEU A 56 7.81 10.73 -3.57
C LEU A 56 7.55 12.08 -2.91
N ARG A 57 7.62 12.16 -1.60
CA ARG A 57 7.26 13.36 -0.83
C ARG A 57 5.85 13.84 -1.19
N LEU A 58 4.88 12.92 -1.15
CA LEU A 58 3.52 13.22 -1.57
C LEU A 58 2.92 14.37 -0.77
N GLN A 59 2.27 15.30 -1.47
CA GLN A 59 1.55 16.40 -0.85
C GLN A 59 0.34 15.93 -0.04
N ASN A 60 -0.33 14.90 -0.56
CA ASN A 60 -1.48 14.28 0.10
C ASN A 60 -1.16 12.84 0.44
N LYS A 61 -1.61 12.38 1.58
CA LYS A 61 -1.42 10.99 1.98
C LYS A 61 -2.10 10.06 0.98
N PRO A 62 -1.44 8.96 0.59
CA PRO A 62 -2.12 7.94 -0.20
C PRO A 62 -3.24 7.30 0.60
N ILE A 63 -4.25 6.82 -0.08
CA ILE A 63 -5.36 6.11 0.55
C ILE A 63 -5.06 4.63 0.53
N GLY A 64 -5.15 3.99 1.68
CA GLY A 64 -5.08 2.54 1.80
C GLY A 64 -6.41 1.99 2.25
N ILE A 65 -6.92 0.99 1.55
CA ILE A 65 -8.16 0.32 1.95
C ILE A 65 -7.89 -1.15 2.24
N ASP A 66 -8.59 -1.67 3.22
CA ASP A 66 -8.53 -3.07 3.60
C ASP A 66 -9.81 -3.44 4.36
N ILE A 67 -10.24 -4.69 4.22
CA ILE A 67 -11.37 -5.21 4.99
C ILE A 67 -10.98 -5.47 6.46
N THR A 68 -9.69 -5.59 6.72
CA THR A 68 -9.15 -5.82 8.06
C THR A 68 -8.53 -4.52 8.58
N ASN A 69 -8.92 -4.14 9.79
CA ASN A 69 -8.35 -2.98 10.46
C ASN A 69 -7.17 -3.42 11.33
N HIS A 70 -5.99 -3.45 10.74
CA HIS A 70 -4.78 -3.84 11.45
C HIS A 70 -4.37 -2.77 12.46
N LYS A 71 -3.79 -3.22 13.58
CA LYS A 71 -3.12 -2.33 14.52
C LYS A 71 -1.80 -1.85 13.90
N ASP A 72 -1.27 -0.77 14.45
CA ASP A 72 0.04 -0.23 14.04
C ASP A 72 0.13 0.08 12.55
N LYS A 73 -0.95 0.68 12.03
CA LYS A 73 -0.95 1.17 10.65
C LYS A 73 0.07 2.27 10.45
N ASP A 74 0.66 2.31 9.26
CA ASP A 74 1.58 3.37 8.88
C ASP A 74 0.87 4.73 8.92
N LYS A 75 1.47 5.70 9.58
CA LYS A 75 0.88 7.03 9.74
C LYS A 75 0.92 7.87 8.47
N ARG A 76 1.65 7.41 7.47
CA ARG A 76 1.79 8.11 6.19
C ARG A 76 0.66 7.83 5.23
N ILE A 77 -0.29 6.95 5.61
CA ILE A 77 -1.45 6.61 4.77
C ILE A 77 -2.73 7.11 5.42
N LYS A 78 -3.73 7.30 4.58
CA LYS A 78 -5.11 7.54 5.03
C LYS A 78 -5.86 6.22 4.88
N PHE A 79 -6.12 5.57 6.00
CA PHE A 79 -6.73 4.25 6.01
C PHE A 79 -8.25 4.31 5.98
N ARG A 80 -8.87 3.40 5.23
CA ARG A 80 -10.32 3.17 5.28
C ARG A 80 -10.60 1.67 5.34
N GLU A 81 -11.42 1.28 6.30
CA GLU A 81 -11.86 -0.11 6.44
C GLU A 81 -13.03 -0.34 5.50
N THR A 82 -12.74 -0.88 4.33
CA THR A 82 -13.74 -1.13 3.29
C THR A 82 -13.16 -2.07 2.24
N ASP A 83 -14.02 -2.64 1.41
CA ASP A 83 -13.59 -3.38 0.23
C ASP A 83 -13.52 -2.45 -1.00
N ALA A 84 -12.94 -2.95 -2.08
CA ALA A 84 -12.76 -2.17 -3.29
C ALA A 84 -14.11 -1.76 -3.92
N LEU A 85 -15.06 -2.69 -3.95
CA LEU A 85 -16.35 -2.43 -4.56
C LEU A 85 -17.10 -1.31 -3.84
N SER A 86 -17.17 -1.39 -2.51
CA SER A 86 -17.81 -0.36 -1.68
C SER A 86 -17.09 0.98 -1.82
N PHE A 87 -15.76 0.95 -1.83
CA PHE A 87 -14.97 2.17 -1.99
C PHE A 87 -15.28 2.88 -3.30
N PHE A 88 -15.23 2.15 -4.41
CA PHE A 88 -15.46 2.75 -5.73
C PHE A 88 -16.93 3.12 -5.98
N SER A 89 -17.87 2.53 -5.25
CA SER A 89 -19.29 2.91 -5.38
C SER A 89 -19.56 4.31 -4.82
N THR A 90 -18.75 4.76 -3.87
CA THR A 90 -18.94 6.07 -3.21
C THR A 90 -17.84 7.08 -3.56
N ASN A 91 -16.69 6.62 -4.05
CA ASN A 91 -15.55 7.49 -4.32
C ASN A 91 -15.40 7.69 -5.82
N LYS A 92 -15.52 8.93 -6.27
CA LYS A 92 -15.41 9.31 -7.68
C LYS A 92 -14.04 9.89 -8.04
N ASN A 93 -13.12 9.92 -7.09
CA ASN A 93 -11.79 10.48 -7.32
C ASN A 93 -10.99 9.62 -8.30
N LYS A 94 -10.17 10.28 -9.09
CA LYS A 94 -9.23 9.62 -9.98
C LYS A 94 -7.89 9.44 -9.26
N PHE A 95 -7.23 8.35 -9.57
CA PHE A 95 -5.91 8.05 -9.02
C PHE A 95 -4.89 7.92 -10.12
N ASP A 96 -3.66 8.37 -9.85
CA ASP A 96 -2.55 8.23 -10.78
C ASP A 96 -1.97 6.83 -10.74
N LEU A 97 -2.10 6.15 -9.60
CA LEU A 97 -1.63 4.79 -9.41
C LEU A 97 -2.59 4.06 -8.48
N ILE A 98 -2.96 2.86 -8.86
CA ILE A 98 -3.72 1.94 -8.01
C ILE A 98 -2.90 0.67 -7.84
N LEU A 99 -2.55 0.38 -6.60
CA LEU A 99 -1.86 -0.85 -6.24
C LEU A 99 -2.90 -1.86 -5.77
N ILE A 100 -2.81 -3.07 -6.27
CA ILE A 100 -3.66 -4.17 -5.84
C ILE A 100 -2.76 -5.28 -5.35
N LYS A 101 -2.81 -5.54 -4.05
CA LYS A 101 -2.06 -6.65 -3.49
C LYS A 101 -2.98 -7.84 -3.39
N GLN A 102 -2.56 -8.91 -3.99
CA GLN A 102 -3.24 -10.16 -3.83
C GLN A 102 -2.90 -10.75 -2.47
N THR A 103 -3.85 -10.70 -1.57
CA THR A 103 -3.84 -11.61 -0.44
C THR A 103 -4.59 -12.86 -0.89
N ILE A 104 -3.84 -13.84 -1.34
CA ILE A 104 -4.43 -15.14 -1.62
C ILE A 104 -4.51 -15.87 -0.29
N HIS A 105 -5.72 -16.01 0.23
CA HIS A 105 -5.98 -16.90 1.33
C HIS A 105 -6.37 -18.25 0.74
N LEU A 106 -5.44 -19.15 0.77
CA LEU A 106 -5.73 -20.53 0.45
C LEU A 106 -6.14 -21.28 1.71
#